data_8f25f29b7a54efb50db0e06e5c19942a
#
_entry.id   8f25f29b7a54efb50db0e06e5c19942a
#
_cell.length_a   1.000
_cell.length_b   1.000
_cell.length_c   1.000
_cell.angle_alpha   90.00
_cell.angle_beta   90.00
_cell.angle_gamma   90.00
#
_symmetry.space_group_name_H-M   'P 1'
#
loop_
_entity.id
_entity.type
_entity.pdbx_description
1 polymer ?
#
loop_
_entity_poly.entity_id
_entity_poly.type
_entity_poly.pdbx_seq_one_letter_code
_entity_poly.pdbx_strand_id
1 'polypeptide(L)'
;MKYNLIGIDPSLISTGMVVNGKIFNYCRESDATNKSGLSKWFKLCEGKVELRFIKYREFENYSDGELTKLKDYDHITDMIISDIENNIDKSLPSKVALEGFNFGAQVGD
;
A
#
# COMPACT_ATOMS: atom_id res chain seq x y z
N MET A 1 10.87 -11.26 -20.02
CA MET A 1 10.15 -11.58 -18.78
C MET A 1 9.09 -12.63 -19.08
N LYS A 2 9.04 -13.70 -18.28
CA LYS A 2 8.08 -14.80 -18.50
C LYS A 2 6.76 -14.61 -17.77
N TYR A 3 6.71 -13.73 -16.81
CA TYR A 3 5.52 -13.41 -16.00
C TYR A 3 5.68 -12.04 -15.36
N ASN A 4 4.56 -11.46 -14.95
CA ASN A 4 4.58 -10.29 -14.11
C ASN A 4 4.82 -10.71 -12.66
N LEU A 5 5.62 -9.95 -11.94
CA LEU A 5 5.88 -10.20 -10.53
C LEU A 5 5.30 -9.07 -9.70
N ILE A 6 4.41 -9.41 -8.77
CA ILE A 6 3.74 -8.46 -7.89
C ILE A 6 3.94 -8.92 -6.46
N GLY A 7 4.47 -8.04 -5.61
CA GLY A 7 4.60 -8.28 -4.19
C GLY A 7 3.84 -7.22 -3.41
N ILE A 8 3.04 -7.62 -2.43
CA ILE A 8 2.25 -6.69 -1.61
C ILE A 8 2.49 -6.99 -0.14
N ASP A 9 2.85 -5.96 0.60
CA ASP A 9 3.00 -5.99 2.06
C ASP A 9 1.92 -5.07 2.66
N PRO A 10 0.74 -5.62 3.01
CA PRO A 10 -0.34 -4.81 3.53
C PRO A 10 -0.07 -4.37 4.97
N SER A 11 -0.43 -3.13 5.26
CA SER A 11 -0.32 -2.57 6.59
C SER A 11 -1.44 -1.54 6.80
N LEU A 12 -1.85 -1.37 8.04
CA LEU A 12 -2.87 -0.37 8.38
C LEU A 12 -2.39 1.07 8.20
N ILE A 13 -1.09 1.28 8.27
CA ILE A 13 -0.50 2.62 8.21
C ILE A 13 0.13 2.88 6.85
N SER A 14 0.81 1.89 6.30
CA SER A 14 1.62 2.05 5.11
C SER A 14 1.69 0.71 4.37
N THR A 15 0.97 0.61 3.25
CA THR A 15 1.02 -0.57 2.40
C THR A 15 2.11 -0.40 1.35
N GLY A 16 3.00 -1.38 1.27
CA GLY A 16 4.04 -1.43 0.25
C GLY A 16 3.68 -2.38 -0.88
N MET A 17 4.08 -2.04 -2.09
CA MET A 17 3.89 -2.91 -3.24
C MET A 17 5.04 -2.77 -4.22
N VAL A 18 5.40 -3.88 -4.84
CA VAL A 18 6.35 -3.92 -5.97
C VAL A 18 5.66 -4.55 -7.16
N VAL A 19 5.72 -3.89 -8.31
CA VAL A 19 5.19 -4.42 -9.58
C VAL A 19 6.30 -4.35 -10.61
N ASN A 20 6.80 -5.50 -11.02
CA ASN A 20 7.87 -5.61 -12.01
C ASN A 20 9.06 -4.68 -11.70
N GLY A 21 9.45 -4.63 -10.43
CA GLY A 21 10.56 -3.80 -9.96
C GLY A 21 10.23 -2.36 -9.59
N LYS A 22 9.04 -1.88 -9.92
CA LYS A 22 8.60 -0.56 -9.55
C LYS A 22 7.96 -0.58 -8.16
N ILE A 23 8.37 0.31 -7.28
CA ILE A 23 7.98 0.31 -5.87
C ILE A 23 6.92 1.37 -5.61
N PHE A 24 5.86 0.99 -4.91
CA PHE A 24 4.76 1.86 -4.51
C PHE A 24 4.58 1.84 -3.00
N ASN A 25 4.14 2.95 -2.44
CA ASN A 25 3.75 3.01 -1.04
C ASN A 25 2.45 3.79 -0.90
N TYR A 26 1.51 3.24 -0.13
CA TYR A 26 0.18 3.81 0.09
C TYR A 26 0.01 4.11 1.57
N CYS A 27 -0.22 5.37 1.91
CA CYS A 27 -0.37 5.80 3.29
C CYS A 27 -1.27 7.03 3.39
N ARG A 28 -1.57 7.45 4.61
CA ARG A 28 -2.28 8.69 4.84
C ARG A 28 -1.33 9.87 4.68
N GLU A 29 -1.86 10.96 4.14
CA GLU A 29 -1.11 12.20 4.01
C GLU A 29 -0.58 12.70 5.35
N SER A 30 -1.37 12.57 6.41
CA SER A 30 -0.95 12.97 7.76
C SER A 30 0.27 12.21 8.27
N ASP A 31 0.40 10.93 7.91
CA ASP A 31 1.55 10.12 8.33
C ASP A 31 2.82 10.55 7.59
N ALA A 32 2.68 11.00 6.35
CA ALA A 32 3.81 11.46 5.55
C ALA A 32 4.31 12.84 5.96
N THR A 33 3.42 13.69 6.48
CA THR A 33 3.73 15.10 6.78
C THR A 33 4.00 15.38 8.25
N ASN A 34 3.81 14.40 9.14
CA ASN A 34 4.06 14.62 10.56
C ASN A 34 5.55 14.83 10.82
N LYS A 35 5.87 15.44 11.97
CA LYS A 35 7.25 15.80 12.33
C LYS A 35 8.07 14.63 12.85
N SER A 36 7.57 13.41 12.75
CA SER A 36 8.27 12.21 13.19
C SER A 36 9.30 11.75 12.16
N GLY A 37 9.98 10.64 12.46
CA GLY A 37 10.93 10.05 11.53
C GLY A 37 10.33 9.63 10.17
N LEU A 38 9.01 9.45 10.10
CA LEU A 38 8.34 9.10 8.86
C LEU A 38 8.52 10.15 7.78
N SER A 39 8.42 11.44 8.11
CA SER A 39 8.58 12.49 7.10
C SER A 39 10.00 12.51 6.51
N LYS A 40 11.00 12.16 7.30
CA LYS A 40 12.37 12.02 6.79
C LYS A 40 12.50 10.82 5.87
N TRP A 41 11.87 9.71 6.23
CA TRP A 41 11.87 8.50 5.41
C TRP A 41 11.23 8.76 4.04
N PHE A 42 10.10 9.45 4.01
CA PHE A 42 9.43 9.79 2.76
C PHE A 42 10.31 10.66 1.87
N LYS A 43 11.05 11.62 2.43
CA LYS A 43 11.99 12.42 1.66
C LYS A 43 13.11 11.57 1.05
N LEU A 44 13.61 10.59 1.80
CA LEU A 44 14.63 9.68 1.29
C LEU A 44 14.12 8.79 0.15
N CYS A 45 12.83 8.48 0.15
CA CYS A 45 12.19 7.67 -0.87
C CYS A 45 11.80 8.46 -2.12
N GLU A 46 11.85 9.77 -2.06
CA GLU A 46 11.46 10.63 -3.18
C GLU A 46 12.25 10.29 -4.44
N GLY A 47 11.53 10.08 -5.53
CA GLY A 47 12.13 9.68 -6.81
C GLY A 47 12.48 8.20 -6.92
N LYS A 48 12.40 7.42 -5.83
CA LYS A 48 12.70 5.98 -5.83
C LYS A 48 11.46 5.13 -5.62
N VAL A 49 10.45 5.70 -4.98
CA VAL A 49 9.20 5.03 -4.63
C VAL A 49 8.05 5.92 -5.10
N GLU A 50 7.06 5.31 -5.74
CA GLU A 50 5.83 6.02 -6.08
C GLU A 50 4.98 6.15 -4.82
N LEU A 51 4.83 7.35 -4.32
CA LEU A 51 4.08 7.64 -3.10
C LEU A 51 2.63 7.97 -3.44
N ARG A 52 1.71 7.29 -2.79
CA ARG A 52 0.27 7.49 -2.93
C ARG A 52 -0.31 7.86 -1.58
N PHE A 53 -1.08 8.93 -1.52
CA PHE A 53 -1.58 9.45 -0.26
C PHE A 53 -3.10 9.48 -0.23
N ILE A 54 -3.64 9.22 0.96
CA ILE A 54 -5.05 9.44 1.27
C ILE A 54 -5.13 10.60 2.23
N LYS A 55 -6.03 11.55 1.97
CA LYS A 55 -6.24 12.67 2.87
C LYS A 55 -6.81 12.20 4.19
N TYR A 56 -6.23 12.70 5.27
CA TYR A 56 -6.79 12.51 6.58
C TYR A 56 -8.17 13.16 6.68
N ARG A 57 -9.08 12.47 7.33
CA ARG A 57 -10.43 12.99 7.61
C ARG A 57 -10.69 12.92 9.10
N GLU A 58 -11.19 14.02 9.63
CA GLU A 58 -11.68 14.03 10.99
C GLU A 58 -13.09 13.46 11.04
N PHE A 59 -13.45 12.88 12.16
CA PHE A 59 -14.75 12.31 12.38
C PHE A 59 -15.20 12.59 13.82
N GLU A 60 -16.52 12.74 13.99
CA GLU A 60 -17.09 13.18 15.26
C GLU A 60 -17.28 12.06 16.26
N ASN A 61 -17.42 10.83 15.80
CA ASN A 61 -17.66 9.70 16.70
C ASN A 61 -17.00 8.43 16.17
N TYR A 62 -17.00 7.39 17.01
CA TYR A 62 -16.35 6.12 16.70
C TYR A 62 -16.92 5.44 15.45
N SER A 63 -18.26 5.44 15.32
CA SER A 63 -18.89 4.80 14.16
C SER A 63 -18.51 5.46 12.84
N ASP A 64 -18.48 6.80 12.82
CA ASP A 64 -18.03 7.54 11.64
C ASP A 64 -16.55 7.28 11.34
N GLY A 65 -15.74 7.15 12.39
CA GLY A 65 -14.32 6.81 12.23
C GLY A 65 -14.13 5.43 11.60
N GLU A 66 -14.87 4.44 12.04
CA GLU A 66 -14.79 3.08 11.48
C GLU A 66 -15.26 3.04 10.03
N LEU A 67 -16.35 3.73 9.72
CA LEU A 67 -16.86 3.83 8.35
C LEU A 67 -15.84 4.53 7.44
N THR A 68 -15.20 5.58 7.94
CA THR A 68 -14.16 6.30 7.20
C THR A 68 -12.98 5.39 6.89
N LYS A 69 -12.54 4.57 7.85
CA LYS A 69 -11.46 3.61 7.63
C LYS A 69 -11.82 2.61 6.52
N LEU A 70 -13.04 2.10 6.50
CA LEU A 70 -13.49 1.19 5.45
C LEU A 70 -13.46 1.85 4.08
N LYS A 71 -13.88 3.10 3.99
CA LYS A 71 -13.82 3.86 2.73
C LYS A 71 -12.38 4.12 2.29
N ASP A 72 -11.49 4.36 3.24
CA ASP A 72 -10.07 4.56 2.94
C ASP A 72 -9.43 3.27 2.43
N TYR A 73 -9.79 2.12 2.99
CA TYR A 73 -9.32 0.82 2.49
C TYR A 73 -9.81 0.55 1.08
N ASP A 74 -11.08 0.85 0.78
CA ASP A 74 -11.60 0.72 -0.58
C ASP A 74 -10.85 1.60 -1.55
N HIS A 75 -10.55 2.82 -1.15
CA HIS A 75 -9.82 3.76 -1.99
C HIS A 75 -8.39 3.30 -2.25
N ILE A 76 -7.71 2.80 -1.22
CA ILE A 76 -6.36 2.22 -1.37
C ILE A 76 -6.41 1.02 -2.32
N THR A 77 -7.39 0.15 -2.17
CA THR A 77 -7.55 -1.02 -3.03
C THR A 77 -7.73 -0.61 -4.48
N ASP A 78 -8.54 0.40 -4.75
CA ASP A 78 -8.73 0.92 -6.10
C ASP A 78 -7.42 1.47 -6.69
N MET A 79 -6.65 2.18 -5.89
CA MET A 79 -5.35 2.70 -6.32
C MET A 79 -4.37 1.56 -6.62
N ILE A 80 -4.33 0.54 -5.77
CA ILE A 80 -3.47 -0.63 -5.96
C ILE A 80 -3.82 -1.34 -7.27
N ILE A 81 -5.09 -1.60 -7.50
CA ILE A 81 -5.55 -2.27 -8.72
C ILE A 81 -5.17 -1.45 -9.94
N SER A 82 -5.39 -0.15 -9.91
CA SER A 82 -5.04 0.75 -11.01
C SER A 82 -3.52 0.75 -11.28
N ASP A 83 -2.71 0.80 -10.23
CA ASP A 83 -1.26 0.78 -10.37
C ASP A 83 -0.76 -0.56 -10.91
N ILE A 84 -1.38 -1.66 -10.52
CA ILE A 84 -1.07 -2.98 -11.09
C ILE A 84 -1.39 -3.00 -12.58
N GLU A 85 -2.60 -2.62 -12.96
CA GLU A 85 -3.05 -2.64 -14.36
C GLU A 85 -2.18 -1.79 -15.25
N ASN A 86 -1.70 -0.66 -14.75
CA ASN A 86 -0.87 0.27 -15.51
C ASN A 86 0.60 -0.14 -15.62
N ASN A 87 1.03 -1.14 -14.86
CA ASN A 87 2.44 -1.51 -14.77
C ASN A 87 2.73 -2.98 -15.08
N ILE A 88 1.75 -3.72 -15.55
CA ILE A 88 1.94 -5.12 -15.96
C ILE A 88 1.85 -5.25 -17.47
N ASP A 89 2.44 -6.31 -17.99
CA ASP A 89 2.23 -6.76 -19.35
C ASP A 89 1.04 -7.73 -19.35
N LYS A 90 -0.08 -7.29 -19.90
CA LYS A 90 -1.32 -8.06 -19.88
C LYS A 90 -1.28 -9.33 -20.72
N SER A 91 -0.28 -9.48 -21.58
CA SER A 91 -0.09 -10.69 -22.37
C SER A 91 0.58 -11.82 -21.58
N LEU A 92 1.09 -11.53 -20.39
CA LEU A 92 1.80 -12.47 -19.55
C LEU A 92 0.98 -12.84 -18.30
N PRO A 93 1.17 -14.06 -17.78
CA PRO A 93 0.59 -14.39 -16.48
C PRO A 93 1.24 -13.58 -15.36
N SER A 94 0.55 -13.45 -14.24
CA SER A 94 1.05 -12.73 -13.07
C SER A 94 1.25 -13.67 -11.90
N LYS A 95 2.36 -13.49 -11.19
CA LYS A 95 2.61 -14.14 -9.90
C LYS A 95 2.51 -13.09 -8.82
N VAL A 96 1.67 -13.36 -7.83
CA VAL A 96 1.42 -12.43 -6.73
C VAL A 96 1.89 -13.06 -5.43
N ALA A 97 2.76 -12.34 -4.73
CA ALA A 97 3.17 -12.68 -3.38
C ALA A 97 2.52 -11.70 -2.42
N LEU A 98 1.71 -12.19 -1.52
CA LEU A 98 1.03 -11.38 -0.52
C LEU A 98 1.57 -11.77 0.85
N GLU A 99 2.13 -10.82 1.57
CA GLU A 99 2.54 -11.07 2.95
C GLU A 99 1.28 -11.24 3.80
N GLY A 100 1.12 -12.43 4.34
CA GLY A 100 -0.03 -12.76 5.18
C GLY A 100 0.21 -12.42 6.64
N PHE A 101 -0.81 -12.59 7.43
CA PHE A 101 -0.68 -12.53 8.86
C PHE A 101 0.20 -13.67 9.34
N ASN A 102 0.99 -13.42 10.37
CA ASN A 102 1.97 -14.36 10.87
C ASN A 102 1.40 -15.54 11.68
N PHE A 103 0.14 -15.83 11.51
CA PHE A 103 -0.46 -16.99 12.18
C PHE A 103 0.20 -18.30 11.76
N GLY A 104 0.42 -18.45 10.47
CA GLY A 104 1.06 -19.63 9.93
C GLY A 104 2.51 -19.75 10.35
N ALA A 105 3.24 -18.68 10.30
CA ALA A 105 4.64 -18.64 10.68
C ALA A 105 4.87 -19.09 12.12
N GLN A 106 3.91 -18.83 12.98
CA GLN A 106 4.01 -19.24 14.37
C GLN A 106 3.61 -20.68 14.60
N VAL A 107 2.87 -21.26 13.71
CA VAL A 107 2.27 -22.58 13.89
C VAL A 107 3.02 -23.68 13.17
N GLY A 108 3.48 -23.43 12.01
CA GLY A 108 3.96 -24.52 11.20
C GLY A 108 5.27 -24.27 10.53
N ASP A 109 5.70 -23.15 10.69
CA ASP A 109 6.89 -22.80 9.93
C ASP A 109 8.14 -22.91 10.81
#